data_10d8c1a69c96aa9c0324711aa3dc2472
#
_entry.id   10d8c1a69c96aa9c0324711aa3dc2472
#
_cell.length_a   1.000
_cell.length_b   1.000
_cell.length_c   1.000
_cell.angle_alpha   90.00
_cell.angle_beta   90.00
_cell.angle_gamma   90.00
#
_symmetry.space_group_name_H-M   'P 1'
#
loop_
_entity.id
_entity.type
_entity.pdbx_description
1 polymer ?
#
loop_
_entity_poly.entity_id
_entity_poly.type
_entity_poly.pdbx_seq_one_letter_code
_entity_poly.pdbx_strand_id
1 'polypeptide(L)'
;IMMVNEICEKKYNKPLSGCTNEEIYYALLDMTKDLAAKKESEAGKKKVYYISAEFLIGKLLSNNLINLGLYKTVKKELEAAGKDIGEIEEIEPEPSLGNGGLGRLAACFLDSMATLNLHGDGVGLNYHMGLFKQVFDHNFQKETPNPWIEKDSWLIKTNVSYPVSFGDLTVTSRMYDIEVTGYEGRTNKLHLFDVDTLDESLIKDGTISFDKTDIAKNLTLFLYPDDSDENGRLLRIYQQYFMVSAGAQLILDECIAKGCNLHDLADYAVIQINDTHPTMVIPELIRLLVERGLDMDEAIEVVSKTCAYTNHTILAEALEKWPVYYLKKVVPQLMPIIEVLDDKVRRKYEDESVSIIDRNDTVHMAHIDIHYGFSVNGVASLHTEILKETELNNFYKIYPEKFNNKTNGITFRRWLLHCNPALTELLDELIGEGYKKDAAELEKLLAFKDDEKVLDRLVEIKHANKEALCKYLEETQGVKVSPDTIFDIQIKRLHEYKRQQLNALYLSLIH
;
A
#
# COMPACT_ATOMS: atom_id res chain seq x y z
N ILE A 1 -19.04 17.64 -18.58
CA ILE A 1 -18.34 16.34 -18.65
C ILE A 1 -18.78 15.72 -19.96
N MET A 2 -17.83 15.27 -20.75
CA MET A 2 -18.09 14.61 -22.03
C MET A 2 -18.74 13.23 -21.73
N MET A 3 -19.84 12.91 -22.41
CA MET A 3 -20.54 11.61 -22.22
C MET A 3 -19.66 10.47 -22.76
N VAL A 4 -19.83 9.25 -22.23
CA VAL A 4 -19.03 8.07 -22.66
C VAL A 4 -19.19 7.84 -24.17
N ASN A 5 -20.40 8.00 -24.69
CA ASN A 5 -20.65 7.91 -26.12
C ASN A 5 -19.80 8.88 -26.95
N GLU A 6 -19.69 10.14 -26.53
CA GLU A 6 -18.90 11.17 -27.24
C GLU A 6 -17.38 10.80 -27.24
N ILE A 7 -16.89 10.19 -26.16
CA ILE A 7 -15.50 9.73 -26.06
C ILE A 7 -15.28 8.56 -27.01
N CYS A 8 -16.21 7.61 -27.07
CA CYS A 8 -16.14 6.46 -27.97
C CYS A 8 -16.17 6.92 -29.44
N GLU A 9 -17.09 7.85 -29.79
CA GLU A 9 -17.15 8.42 -31.14
C GLU A 9 -15.86 9.13 -31.53
N LYS A 10 -15.28 9.90 -30.61
CA LYS A 10 -14.02 10.62 -30.85
C LYS A 10 -12.81 9.69 -30.97
N LYS A 11 -12.73 8.65 -30.13
CA LYS A 11 -11.55 7.77 -30.05
C LYS A 11 -11.60 6.64 -31.09
N TYR A 12 -12.79 6.08 -31.35
CA TYR A 12 -12.96 4.90 -32.19
C TYR A 12 -13.82 5.12 -33.43
N ASN A 13 -14.41 6.30 -33.58
CA ASN A 13 -15.36 6.62 -34.66
C ASN A 13 -16.57 5.64 -34.68
N LYS A 14 -17.04 5.26 -33.48
CA LYS A 14 -18.17 4.33 -33.27
C LYS A 14 -19.07 4.87 -32.16
N PRO A 15 -20.39 4.64 -32.22
CA PRO A 15 -21.27 4.88 -31.09
C PRO A 15 -20.95 3.90 -29.95
N LEU A 16 -21.27 4.26 -28.71
CA LEU A 16 -21.03 3.43 -27.52
C LEU A 16 -21.55 2.01 -27.67
N SER A 17 -22.76 1.84 -28.23
CA SER A 17 -23.36 0.52 -28.48
C SER A 17 -22.58 -0.36 -29.46
N GLY A 18 -21.80 0.26 -30.35
CA GLY A 18 -20.96 -0.42 -31.34
C GLY A 18 -19.53 -0.72 -30.87
N CYS A 19 -19.13 -0.22 -29.70
CA CYS A 19 -17.82 -0.46 -29.12
C CYS A 19 -17.76 -1.83 -28.42
N THR A 20 -16.58 -2.44 -28.42
CA THR A 20 -16.30 -3.62 -27.56
C THR A 20 -16.16 -3.18 -26.10
N ASN A 21 -16.32 -4.12 -25.16
CA ASN A 21 -16.11 -3.82 -23.73
C ASN A 21 -14.67 -3.32 -23.46
N GLU A 22 -13.68 -3.84 -24.18
CA GLU A 22 -12.28 -3.42 -24.11
C GLU A 22 -12.10 -1.96 -24.61
N GLU A 23 -12.70 -1.59 -25.75
CA GLU A 23 -12.69 -0.21 -26.25
C GLU A 23 -13.33 0.75 -25.24
N ILE A 24 -14.43 0.35 -24.60
CA ILE A 24 -15.11 1.12 -23.58
C ILE A 24 -14.24 1.28 -22.35
N TYR A 25 -13.58 0.20 -21.89
CA TYR A 25 -12.66 0.25 -20.76
C TYR A 25 -11.55 1.30 -20.98
N TYR A 26 -10.88 1.29 -22.13
CA TYR A 26 -9.83 2.26 -22.42
C TYR A 26 -10.34 3.70 -22.62
N ALA A 27 -11.57 3.86 -23.11
CA ALA A 27 -12.21 5.17 -23.17
C ALA A 27 -12.49 5.74 -21.76
N LEU A 28 -12.98 4.89 -20.85
CA LEU A 28 -13.25 5.24 -19.46
C LEU A 28 -11.95 5.48 -18.67
N LEU A 29 -10.90 4.68 -18.92
CA LEU A 29 -9.58 4.87 -18.33
C LEU A 29 -9.02 6.27 -18.65
N ASP A 30 -8.98 6.65 -19.92
CA ASP A 30 -8.48 7.95 -20.33
C ASP A 30 -9.30 9.10 -19.73
N MET A 31 -10.64 9.01 -19.81
CA MET A 31 -11.54 10.01 -19.24
C MET A 31 -11.29 10.19 -17.74
N THR A 32 -11.15 9.09 -17.03
CA THR A 32 -11.00 9.09 -15.58
C THR A 32 -9.65 9.68 -15.16
N LYS A 33 -8.57 9.33 -15.88
CA LYS A 33 -7.24 9.93 -15.66
C LYS A 33 -7.28 11.44 -15.90
N ASP A 34 -7.86 11.89 -17.02
CA ASP A 34 -7.97 13.31 -17.33
C ASP A 34 -8.76 14.12 -16.30
N LEU A 35 -9.80 13.51 -15.73
CA LEU A 35 -10.63 14.15 -14.71
C LEU A 35 -9.93 14.16 -13.34
N ALA A 36 -9.23 13.10 -12.98
CA ALA A 36 -8.45 13.01 -11.75
C ALA A 36 -7.34 14.07 -11.74
N ALA A 37 -6.60 14.22 -12.85
CA ALA A 37 -5.53 15.21 -12.99
C ALA A 37 -6.00 16.66 -12.79
N LYS A 38 -7.28 16.95 -13.06
CA LYS A 38 -7.85 18.30 -12.90
C LYS A 38 -8.31 18.63 -11.47
N LYS A 39 -8.30 17.65 -10.55
CA LYS A 39 -8.74 17.81 -9.17
C LYS A 39 -7.62 18.14 -8.17
N GLU A 40 -6.48 18.64 -8.64
CA GLU A 40 -5.44 19.14 -7.74
C GLU A 40 -5.96 20.36 -6.98
N SER A 41 -5.82 20.34 -5.65
CA SER A 41 -6.09 21.48 -4.78
C SER A 41 -4.78 22.14 -4.34
N GLU A 42 -4.86 23.39 -3.87
CA GLU A 42 -3.69 24.05 -3.29
C GLU A 42 -3.07 23.17 -2.18
N ALA A 43 -1.77 22.95 -2.30
CA ALA A 43 -1.00 22.21 -1.32
C ALA A 43 -0.67 23.10 -0.13
N GLY A 44 -0.91 22.61 1.09
CA GLY A 44 -0.41 23.25 2.30
C GLY A 44 1.14 23.23 2.36
N LYS A 45 1.72 23.95 3.30
CA LYS A 45 3.17 23.97 3.52
C LYS A 45 3.72 22.57 3.77
N LYS A 46 3.07 21.80 4.64
CA LYS A 46 3.51 20.47 5.08
C LYS A 46 2.83 19.36 4.28
N LYS A 47 3.60 18.36 3.87
CA LYS A 47 3.15 17.17 3.11
C LYS A 47 3.53 15.90 3.83
N VAL A 48 2.63 14.91 3.78
CA VAL A 48 2.89 13.55 4.25
C VAL A 48 3.43 12.71 3.10
N TYR A 49 4.51 11.98 3.35
CA TYR A 49 5.06 10.97 2.45
C TYR A 49 4.93 9.61 3.12
N TYR A 50 4.05 8.78 2.59
CA TYR A 50 3.78 7.44 3.09
C TYR A 50 4.64 6.44 2.32
N ILE A 51 5.73 5.97 2.93
CA ILE A 51 6.68 5.05 2.27
C ILE A 51 6.34 3.63 2.69
N SER A 52 6.08 2.79 1.70
CA SER A 52 5.72 1.39 1.90
C SER A 52 6.26 0.49 0.80
N ALA A 53 6.72 -0.71 1.16
CA ALA A 53 7.08 -1.72 0.18
C ALA A 53 5.87 -2.22 -0.62
N GLU A 54 4.66 -2.07 -0.09
CA GLU A 54 3.43 -2.58 -0.67
C GLU A 54 2.33 -1.52 -0.72
N PHE A 55 1.59 -1.52 -1.83
CA PHE A 55 0.34 -0.77 -1.99
C PHE A 55 -0.69 -1.65 -2.70
N LEU A 56 -1.56 -2.30 -1.94
CA LEU A 56 -2.66 -3.11 -2.49
C LEU A 56 -3.83 -2.20 -2.88
N ILE A 57 -3.65 -1.46 -3.97
CA ILE A 57 -4.64 -0.48 -4.43
C ILE A 57 -5.87 -1.10 -5.09
N GLY A 58 -5.75 -2.33 -5.61
CA GLY A 58 -6.82 -3.02 -6.33
C GLY A 58 -7.14 -2.39 -7.68
N LYS A 59 -8.20 -2.86 -8.34
CA LYS A 59 -8.71 -2.25 -9.57
C LYS A 59 -9.20 -0.83 -9.28
N LEU A 60 -8.96 0.10 -10.19
CA LEU A 60 -9.16 1.53 -9.95
C LEU A 60 -10.33 2.16 -10.71
N LEU A 61 -10.82 1.55 -11.80
CA LEU A 61 -11.84 2.18 -12.63
C LEU A 61 -13.08 2.57 -11.82
N SER A 62 -13.75 1.61 -11.19
CA SER A 62 -14.95 1.90 -10.41
C SER A 62 -14.68 2.69 -9.15
N ASN A 63 -13.56 2.44 -8.48
CA ASN A 63 -13.11 3.25 -7.34
C ASN A 63 -13.01 4.74 -7.73
N ASN A 64 -12.35 5.04 -8.84
CA ASN A 64 -12.17 6.40 -9.30
C ASN A 64 -13.48 7.02 -9.80
N LEU A 65 -14.32 6.27 -10.52
CA LEU A 65 -15.65 6.74 -10.93
C LEU A 65 -16.53 7.09 -9.72
N ILE A 66 -16.50 6.29 -8.65
CA ILE A 66 -17.22 6.57 -7.41
C ILE A 66 -16.66 7.85 -6.76
N ASN A 67 -15.35 7.94 -6.60
CA ASN A 67 -14.69 9.08 -5.97
C ASN A 67 -14.90 10.40 -6.74
N LEU A 68 -15.00 10.31 -8.06
CA LEU A 68 -15.29 11.47 -8.93
C LEU A 68 -16.79 11.79 -9.03
N GLY A 69 -17.67 10.97 -8.42
CA GLY A 69 -19.12 11.16 -8.47
C GLY A 69 -19.76 10.76 -9.81
N LEU A 70 -19.07 9.95 -10.63
CA LEU A 70 -19.49 9.62 -11.99
C LEU A 70 -20.08 8.21 -12.14
N TYR A 71 -19.88 7.34 -11.18
CA TYR A 71 -20.23 5.92 -11.30
C TYR A 71 -21.68 5.68 -11.73
N LYS A 72 -22.64 6.32 -11.04
CA LYS A 72 -24.07 6.16 -11.35
C LYS A 72 -24.44 6.66 -12.76
N THR A 73 -23.83 7.75 -13.20
CA THR A 73 -24.09 8.34 -14.53
C THR A 73 -23.52 7.44 -15.61
N VAL A 74 -22.25 7.01 -15.47
CA VAL A 74 -21.60 6.11 -16.41
C VAL A 74 -22.35 4.78 -16.51
N LYS A 75 -22.71 4.18 -15.36
CA LYS A 75 -23.49 2.94 -15.34
C LYS A 75 -24.80 3.05 -16.13
N LYS A 76 -25.59 4.11 -15.90
CA LYS A 76 -26.84 4.33 -16.64
C LYS A 76 -26.64 4.50 -18.14
N GLU A 77 -25.57 5.22 -18.55
CA GLU A 77 -25.27 5.41 -19.96
C GLU A 77 -24.86 4.11 -20.65
N LEU A 78 -24.07 3.26 -19.94
CA LEU A 78 -23.68 1.93 -20.41
C LEU A 78 -24.92 1.02 -20.55
N GLU A 79 -25.76 0.96 -19.52
CA GLU A 79 -26.99 0.17 -19.54
C GLU A 79 -27.93 0.57 -20.70
N ALA A 80 -28.08 1.87 -20.97
CA ALA A 80 -28.86 2.39 -22.10
C ALA A 80 -28.29 1.96 -23.46
N ALA A 81 -26.99 1.70 -23.54
CA ALA A 81 -26.32 1.18 -24.73
C ALA A 81 -26.23 -0.37 -24.77
N GLY A 82 -26.86 -1.06 -23.82
CA GLY A 82 -26.83 -2.51 -23.71
C GLY A 82 -25.50 -3.07 -23.23
N LYS A 83 -24.76 -2.30 -22.42
CA LYS A 83 -23.45 -2.68 -21.85
C LYS A 83 -23.55 -2.83 -20.32
N ASP A 84 -22.77 -3.76 -19.77
CA ASP A 84 -22.66 -3.97 -18.32
C ASP A 84 -21.35 -3.45 -17.79
N ILE A 85 -21.39 -2.60 -16.76
CA ILE A 85 -20.20 -2.02 -16.15
C ILE A 85 -19.34 -3.09 -15.47
N GLY A 86 -19.96 -4.12 -14.89
CA GLY A 86 -19.24 -5.21 -14.23
C GLY A 86 -18.38 -6.01 -15.21
N GLU A 87 -18.91 -6.29 -16.44
CA GLU A 87 -18.10 -6.94 -17.48
C GLU A 87 -16.94 -6.07 -17.95
N ILE A 88 -17.12 -4.76 -17.98
CA ILE A 88 -16.05 -3.81 -18.37
C ILE A 88 -15.00 -3.72 -17.28
N GLU A 89 -15.39 -3.70 -16.02
CA GLU A 89 -14.45 -3.71 -14.87
C GLU A 89 -13.56 -4.96 -14.83
N GLU A 90 -14.07 -6.11 -15.30
CA GLU A 90 -13.27 -7.35 -15.34
C GLU A 90 -12.10 -7.32 -16.32
N ILE A 91 -12.13 -6.41 -17.30
CA ILE A 91 -11.03 -6.24 -18.27
C ILE A 91 -9.80 -5.60 -17.63
N GLU A 92 -10.01 -4.78 -16.59
CA GLU A 92 -8.91 -4.08 -15.91
C GLU A 92 -7.91 -5.06 -15.29
N PRO A 93 -6.61 -5.00 -15.64
CA PRO A 93 -5.58 -5.73 -14.93
C PRO A 93 -5.44 -5.17 -13.51
N GLU A 94 -5.55 -6.02 -12.49
CA GLU A 94 -5.32 -5.57 -11.11
C GLU A 94 -3.85 -5.27 -10.89
N PRO A 95 -3.49 -4.05 -10.44
CA PRO A 95 -2.11 -3.72 -10.10
C PRO A 95 -1.57 -4.65 -9.01
N SER A 96 -0.48 -5.37 -9.30
CA SER A 96 0.13 -6.33 -8.39
C SER A 96 1.25 -5.69 -7.56
N LEU A 97 0.88 -4.68 -6.76
CA LEU A 97 1.81 -3.84 -6.00
C LEU A 97 1.77 -4.11 -4.49
N GLY A 98 1.04 -5.10 -4.06
CA GLY A 98 0.91 -5.40 -2.64
C GLY A 98 0.04 -6.62 -2.38
N ASN A 99 0.01 -7.03 -1.11
CA ASN A 99 -0.73 -8.20 -0.65
C ASN A 99 -1.08 -8.04 0.85
N GLY A 100 -2.23 -8.56 1.24
CA GLY A 100 -2.62 -8.64 2.64
C GLY A 100 -2.82 -7.30 3.35
N GLY A 101 -2.66 -7.31 4.68
CA GLY A 101 -3.02 -6.19 5.54
C GLY A 101 -2.12 -4.96 5.40
N LEU A 102 -0.81 -5.15 5.29
CA LEU A 102 0.14 -4.06 5.16
C LEU A 102 -0.11 -3.23 3.90
N GLY A 103 -0.23 -3.90 2.75
CA GLY A 103 -0.49 -3.24 1.47
C GLY A 103 -1.88 -2.60 1.39
N ARG A 104 -2.92 -3.26 1.95
CA ARG A 104 -4.27 -2.68 1.96
C ARG A 104 -4.37 -1.48 2.91
N LEU A 105 -3.71 -1.52 4.06
CA LEU A 105 -3.64 -0.37 4.96
C LEU A 105 -3.03 0.85 4.27
N ALA A 106 -1.90 0.67 3.60
CA ALA A 106 -1.24 1.74 2.84
C ALA A 106 -2.21 2.36 1.80
N ALA A 107 -2.91 1.52 1.03
CA ALA A 107 -3.89 1.98 0.05
C ALA A 107 -5.08 2.73 0.69
N CYS A 108 -5.58 2.26 1.84
CA CYS A 108 -6.66 2.93 2.56
C CYS A 108 -6.23 4.30 3.12
N PHE A 109 -5.01 4.43 3.63
CA PHE A 109 -4.50 5.73 4.08
C PHE A 109 -4.34 6.73 2.94
N LEU A 110 -3.87 6.29 1.76
CA LEU A 110 -3.80 7.17 0.59
C LEU A 110 -5.19 7.69 0.19
N ASP A 111 -6.17 6.80 0.11
CA ASP A 111 -7.57 7.18 -0.16
C ASP A 111 -8.12 8.15 0.89
N SER A 112 -7.90 7.88 2.17
CA SER A 112 -8.38 8.71 3.27
C SER A 112 -7.74 10.09 3.26
N MET A 113 -6.44 10.20 3.02
CA MET A 113 -5.77 11.50 2.91
C MET A 113 -6.36 12.34 1.77
N ALA A 114 -6.57 11.73 0.60
CA ALA A 114 -7.17 12.41 -0.54
C ALA A 114 -8.64 12.83 -0.26
N THR A 115 -9.43 11.96 0.38
CA THR A 115 -10.83 12.22 0.76
C THR A 115 -10.94 13.36 1.77
N LEU A 116 -10.01 13.44 2.72
CA LEU A 116 -9.98 14.50 3.74
C LEU A 116 -9.28 15.79 3.27
N ASN A 117 -8.94 15.89 1.99
CA ASN A 117 -8.18 17.02 1.43
C ASN A 117 -6.80 17.26 2.07
N LEU A 118 -6.20 16.20 2.63
CA LEU A 118 -4.84 16.25 3.15
C LEU A 118 -3.82 16.04 2.03
N HIS A 119 -2.76 16.86 2.02
CA HIS A 119 -1.68 16.68 1.07
C HIS A 119 -0.76 15.53 1.51
N GLY A 120 -0.86 14.39 0.85
CA GLY A 120 -0.09 13.21 1.19
C GLY A 120 0.05 12.26 0.01
N ASP A 121 1.29 11.89 -0.31
CA ASP A 121 1.60 10.97 -1.39
C ASP A 121 2.19 9.68 -0.86
N GLY A 122 1.96 8.58 -1.60
CA GLY A 122 2.64 7.32 -1.40
C GLY A 122 3.98 7.26 -2.13
N VAL A 123 4.91 6.50 -1.58
CA VAL A 123 6.21 6.20 -2.22
C VAL A 123 6.47 4.70 -2.13
N GLY A 124 6.70 4.06 -3.27
CA GLY A 124 6.95 2.63 -3.37
C GLY A 124 7.73 2.26 -4.63
N LEU A 125 7.68 0.98 -5.01
CA LEU A 125 8.34 0.45 -6.19
C LEU A 125 7.34 -0.05 -7.23
N ASN A 126 7.72 0.04 -8.50
CA ASN A 126 6.93 -0.43 -9.63
C ASN A 126 7.32 -1.88 -9.99
N TYR A 127 6.75 -2.86 -9.27
CA TYR A 127 7.05 -4.28 -9.53
C TYR A 127 6.36 -4.74 -10.80
N HIS A 128 7.13 -5.13 -11.84
CA HIS A 128 6.58 -5.53 -13.12
C HIS A 128 5.83 -6.86 -13.09
N MET A 129 6.35 -7.82 -12.33
CA MET A 129 5.76 -9.16 -12.17
C MET A 129 4.97 -9.31 -10.88
N GLY A 130 4.84 -8.23 -10.12
CA GLY A 130 4.11 -8.17 -8.87
C GLY A 130 4.67 -9.06 -7.76
N LEU A 131 3.79 -9.56 -6.90
CA LEU A 131 4.14 -10.58 -5.92
C LEU A 131 4.32 -11.92 -6.65
N PHE A 132 3.26 -12.54 -7.05
CA PHE A 132 3.10 -13.69 -7.95
C PHE A 132 1.61 -13.98 -8.08
N LYS A 133 1.23 -14.74 -9.09
CA LYS A 133 -0.10 -15.31 -9.23
C LYS A 133 -0.09 -16.73 -8.71
N GLN A 134 -1.04 -17.08 -7.86
CA GLN A 134 -1.25 -18.46 -7.43
C GLN A 134 -2.14 -19.20 -8.43
N VAL A 135 -1.66 -20.33 -8.90
CA VAL A 135 -2.41 -21.25 -9.76
C VAL A 135 -2.35 -22.65 -9.17
N PHE A 136 -3.28 -23.52 -9.56
CA PHE A 136 -3.28 -24.92 -9.18
C PHE A 136 -2.84 -25.77 -10.37
N ASP A 137 -1.83 -26.63 -10.13
CA ASP A 137 -1.35 -27.60 -11.07
C ASP A 137 -1.44 -28.98 -10.43
N HIS A 138 -2.30 -29.89 -10.94
CA HIS A 138 -2.57 -31.20 -10.35
C HIS A 138 -2.90 -31.15 -8.84
N ASN A 139 -3.73 -30.19 -8.44
CA ASN A 139 -4.09 -29.89 -7.03
C ASN A 139 -2.96 -29.39 -6.12
N PHE A 140 -1.79 -29.11 -6.66
CA PHE A 140 -0.71 -28.43 -5.96
C PHE A 140 -0.71 -26.95 -6.28
N GLN A 141 -0.50 -26.13 -5.24
CA GLN A 141 -0.34 -24.70 -5.42
C GLN A 141 0.98 -24.40 -6.13
N LYS A 142 0.95 -23.55 -7.14
CA LYS A 142 2.10 -23.10 -7.90
C LYS A 142 2.08 -21.58 -8.03
N GLU A 143 3.24 -20.96 -7.93
CA GLU A 143 3.43 -19.53 -8.15
C GLU A 143 3.91 -19.28 -9.58
N THR A 144 3.31 -18.27 -10.19
CA THR A 144 3.69 -17.79 -11.53
C THR A 144 3.85 -16.26 -11.51
N PRO A 145 4.61 -15.68 -12.47
CA PRO A 145 4.65 -14.23 -12.63
C PRO A 145 3.25 -13.65 -12.81
N ASN A 146 3.03 -12.44 -12.31
CA ASN A 146 1.77 -11.72 -12.43
C ASN A 146 1.98 -10.36 -13.11
N PRO A 147 2.32 -10.32 -14.41
CA PRO A 147 2.45 -9.06 -15.13
C PRO A 147 1.10 -8.35 -15.19
N TRP A 148 1.10 -7.05 -14.94
CA TRP A 148 -0.13 -6.23 -14.86
C TRP A 148 -0.02 -4.92 -15.63
N ILE A 149 1.20 -4.55 -16.07
CA ILE A 149 1.44 -3.28 -16.75
C ILE A 149 1.10 -3.43 -18.23
N GLU A 150 0.04 -2.76 -18.65
CA GLU A 150 -0.39 -2.67 -20.03
C GLU A 150 0.17 -1.40 -20.70
N LYS A 151 0.13 -1.32 -22.04
CA LYS A 151 0.55 -0.15 -22.79
C LYS A 151 -0.19 1.11 -22.35
N ASP A 152 -1.51 0.99 -22.20
CA ASP A 152 -2.38 2.02 -21.67
C ASP A 152 -2.85 1.58 -20.29
N SER A 153 -2.34 2.20 -19.25
CA SER A 153 -2.58 1.82 -17.85
C SER A 153 -2.77 3.06 -16.97
N TRP A 154 -3.01 2.84 -15.68
CA TRP A 154 -3.07 3.92 -14.70
C TRP A 154 -1.70 4.58 -14.44
N LEU A 155 -0.60 3.92 -14.82
CA LEU A 155 0.75 4.45 -14.67
C LEU A 155 0.99 5.64 -15.60
N ILE A 156 1.57 6.70 -15.05
CA ILE A 156 1.99 7.90 -15.75
C ILE A 156 3.51 8.00 -15.62
N LYS A 157 4.22 7.80 -16.72
CA LYS A 157 5.68 7.98 -16.75
C LYS A 157 6.01 9.46 -16.56
N THR A 158 6.89 9.77 -15.62
CA THR A 158 7.37 11.13 -15.38
C THR A 158 8.78 11.33 -15.92
N ASN A 159 9.23 12.59 -15.94
CA ASN A 159 10.61 12.94 -16.27
C ASN A 159 11.53 12.94 -15.03
N VAL A 160 11.01 12.60 -13.87
CA VAL A 160 11.77 12.56 -12.62
C VAL A 160 12.58 11.29 -12.57
N SER A 161 13.88 11.42 -12.33
CA SER A 161 14.80 10.31 -12.16
C SER A 161 15.89 10.67 -11.16
N TYR A 162 16.37 9.67 -10.44
CA TYR A 162 17.43 9.84 -9.43
C TYR A 162 18.48 8.74 -9.59
N PRO A 163 19.80 9.06 -9.42
CA PRO A 163 20.80 8.04 -9.24
C PRO A 163 20.67 7.40 -7.86
N VAL A 164 20.82 6.08 -7.80
CA VAL A 164 20.90 5.32 -6.55
C VAL A 164 22.16 4.47 -6.59
N SER A 165 23.03 4.64 -5.59
CA SER A 165 24.33 3.97 -5.53
C SER A 165 24.36 2.89 -4.46
N PHE A 166 24.89 1.72 -4.84
CA PHE A 166 25.16 0.59 -3.96
C PHE A 166 26.67 0.32 -3.98
N GLY A 167 27.42 1.07 -3.17
CA GLY A 167 28.87 1.09 -3.31
C GLY A 167 29.30 1.60 -4.70
N ASP A 168 29.98 0.76 -5.45
CA ASP A 168 30.48 1.11 -6.79
C ASP A 168 29.42 0.96 -7.90
N LEU A 169 28.29 0.29 -7.62
CA LEU A 169 27.18 0.15 -8.56
C LEU A 169 26.22 1.33 -8.44
N THR A 170 25.99 2.06 -9.52
CA THR A 170 24.95 3.10 -9.58
C THR A 170 23.92 2.76 -10.65
N VAL A 171 22.65 2.84 -10.28
CA VAL A 171 21.52 2.64 -11.20
C VAL A 171 20.69 3.92 -11.26
N THR A 172 19.87 4.05 -12.29
CA THR A 172 18.92 5.16 -12.42
C THR A 172 17.53 4.70 -12.04
N SER A 173 16.90 5.39 -11.10
CA SER A 173 15.49 5.24 -10.78
C SER A 173 14.66 6.21 -11.62
N ARG A 174 13.55 5.72 -12.17
CA ARG A 174 12.54 6.51 -12.89
C ARG A 174 11.25 6.51 -12.08
N MET A 175 10.65 7.68 -11.89
CA MET A 175 9.37 7.80 -11.20
C MET A 175 8.20 7.62 -12.16
N TYR A 176 7.26 6.77 -11.75
CA TYR A 176 5.93 6.60 -12.35
C TYR A 176 4.89 6.99 -11.32
N ASP A 177 3.85 7.68 -11.73
CA ASP A 177 2.77 8.09 -10.85
C ASP A 177 1.49 7.30 -11.14
N ILE A 178 0.75 6.99 -10.09
CA ILE A 178 -0.67 6.64 -10.15
C ILE A 178 -1.43 7.71 -9.37
N GLU A 179 -2.48 8.26 -9.97
CA GLU A 179 -3.33 9.23 -9.31
C GLU A 179 -4.23 8.56 -8.28
N VAL A 180 -4.27 9.13 -7.08
CA VAL A 180 -5.08 8.67 -5.95
C VAL A 180 -6.23 9.66 -5.77
N THR A 181 -7.41 9.30 -6.25
CA THR A 181 -8.60 10.13 -6.11
C THR A 181 -9.18 10.04 -4.71
N GLY A 182 -9.61 11.17 -4.15
CA GLY A 182 -10.43 11.20 -2.94
C GLY A 182 -11.92 11.29 -3.26
N TYR A 183 -12.76 10.77 -2.36
CA TYR A 183 -14.21 10.86 -2.49
C TYR A 183 -14.66 12.32 -2.36
N GLU A 184 -15.04 12.93 -3.49
CA GLU A 184 -15.32 14.37 -3.61
C GLU A 184 -14.17 15.27 -3.07
N GLY A 185 -13.00 14.70 -2.89
CA GLY A 185 -11.80 15.36 -2.36
C GLY A 185 -10.79 15.71 -3.45
N ARG A 186 -9.56 15.95 -3.00
CA ARG A 186 -8.42 16.21 -3.87
C ARG A 186 -7.93 14.94 -4.56
N THR A 187 -7.04 15.09 -5.55
CA THR A 187 -6.22 14.01 -6.08
C THR A 187 -4.80 14.13 -5.53
N ASN A 188 -4.32 13.08 -4.86
CA ASN A 188 -2.93 12.89 -4.47
C ASN A 188 -2.24 11.91 -5.44
N LYS A 189 -1.00 11.51 -5.15
CA LYS A 189 -0.23 10.61 -6.03
C LYS A 189 0.36 9.44 -5.26
N LEU A 190 0.51 8.34 -5.96
CA LEU A 190 1.38 7.23 -5.57
C LEU A 190 2.58 7.25 -6.51
N HIS A 191 3.75 7.58 -5.97
CA HIS A 191 5.01 7.59 -6.68
C HIS A 191 5.65 6.21 -6.62
N LEU A 192 5.83 5.58 -7.77
CA LEU A 192 6.42 4.26 -7.92
C LEU A 192 7.75 4.38 -8.66
N PHE A 193 8.85 4.02 -8.01
CA PHE A 193 10.17 4.04 -8.62
C PHE A 193 10.47 2.72 -9.31
N ASP A 194 11.09 2.82 -10.47
CA ASP A 194 11.46 1.70 -11.32
C ASP A 194 12.91 1.86 -11.79
N VAL A 195 13.64 0.77 -11.90
CA VAL A 195 15.00 0.81 -12.44
C VAL A 195 14.94 0.89 -13.97
N ASP A 196 15.62 1.89 -14.55
CA ASP A 196 15.58 2.12 -16.00
C ASP A 196 16.14 0.95 -16.85
N THR A 197 16.98 0.12 -16.25
CA THR A 197 17.67 -1.00 -16.91
C THR A 197 17.01 -2.35 -16.68
N LEU A 198 15.76 -2.38 -16.18
CA LEU A 198 15.03 -3.62 -15.94
C LEU A 198 14.98 -4.50 -17.19
N ASP A 199 15.18 -5.79 -17.00
CA ASP A 199 15.12 -6.80 -18.06
C ASP A 199 14.14 -7.92 -17.70
N GLU A 200 12.91 -7.82 -18.22
CA GLU A 200 11.87 -8.83 -18.02
C GLU A 200 12.23 -10.20 -18.61
N SER A 201 13.18 -10.26 -19.56
CA SER A 201 13.60 -11.52 -20.18
C SER A 201 14.39 -12.44 -19.24
N LEU A 202 14.75 -11.95 -18.05
CA LEU A 202 15.30 -12.77 -16.96
C LEU A 202 14.29 -13.81 -16.46
N ILE A 203 12.99 -13.55 -16.62
CA ILE A 203 11.92 -14.48 -16.26
C ILE A 203 11.70 -15.44 -17.43
N LYS A 204 11.99 -16.71 -17.20
CA LYS A 204 11.88 -17.78 -18.21
C LYS A 204 10.80 -18.78 -17.81
N ASP A 205 10.14 -19.35 -18.81
CA ASP A 205 9.25 -20.51 -18.66
C ASP A 205 8.10 -20.33 -17.65
N GLY A 206 7.64 -19.08 -17.44
CA GLY A 206 6.55 -18.77 -16.52
C GLY A 206 6.85 -19.09 -15.05
N THR A 207 8.12 -19.22 -14.68
CA THR A 207 8.55 -19.43 -13.28
C THR A 207 8.84 -18.10 -12.58
N ILE A 208 8.85 -18.11 -11.26
CA ILE A 208 9.26 -16.95 -10.45
C ILE A 208 10.76 -16.96 -10.14
N SER A 209 11.51 -17.92 -10.68
CA SER A 209 12.96 -18.04 -10.51
C SER A 209 13.71 -17.19 -11.53
N PHE A 210 14.73 -16.48 -11.08
CA PHE A 210 15.59 -15.66 -11.93
C PHE A 210 16.96 -15.47 -11.28
N ASP A 211 17.94 -14.98 -12.05
CA ASP A 211 19.24 -14.61 -11.52
C ASP A 211 19.12 -13.36 -10.63
N LYS A 212 19.34 -13.54 -9.32
CA LYS A 212 19.24 -12.50 -8.29
C LYS A 212 20.50 -11.65 -8.16
N THR A 213 21.55 -11.93 -8.92
CA THR A 213 22.84 -11.22 -8.81
C THR A 213 22.97 -10.01 -9.71
N ASP A 214 22.25 -9.95 -10.82
CA ASP A 214 22.27 -8.81 -11.74
C ASP A 214 21.26 -7.73 -11.30
N ILE A 215 21.66 -6.98 -10.29
CA ILE A 215 20.82 -5.98 -9.61
C ILE A 215 20.29 -4.91 -10.58
N ALA A 216 21.13 -4.44 -11.51
CA ALA A 216 20.71 -3.43 -12.48
C ALA A 216 19.54 -3.89 -13.37
N LYS A 217 19.34 -5.19 -13.53
CA LYS A 217 18.33 -5.78 -14.40
C LYS A 217 17.15 -6.40 -13.67
N ASN A 218 17.25 -6.69 -12.37
CA ASN A 218 16.24 -7.46 -11.66
C ASN A 218 15.52 -6.70 -10.54
N LEU A 219 15.94 -5.49 -10.21
CA LEU A 219 15.63 -4.79 -8.97
C LEU A 219 14.13 -4.59 -8.75
N THR A 220 13.36 -4.33 -9.79
CA THR A 220 11.92 -4.09 -9.74
C THR A 220 11.09 -5.15 -10.47
N LEU A 221 11.59 -6.40 -10.58
CA LEU A 221 10.83 -7.51 -11.15
C LEU A 221 9.70 -7.96 -10.20
N PHE A 222 10.06 -8.39 -8.99
CA PHE A 222 9.12 -8.96 -8.02
C PHE A 222 9.10 -8.23 -6.69
N LEU A 223 7.91 -8.09 -6.12
CA LEU A 223 7.71 -7.86 -4.71
C LEU A 223 8.02 -9.16 -3.95
N TYR A 224 8.87 -9.11 -2.94
CA TYR A 224 9.29 -10.25 -2.13
C TYR A 224 9.82 -11.44 -2.95
N PRO A 225 10.92 -11.27 -3.70
CA PRO A 225 11.58 -12.41 -4.32
C PRO A 225 12.00 -13.44 -3.28
N ASP A 226 12.14 -14.70 -3.71
CA ASP A 226 12.58 -15.79 -2.84
C ASP A 226 13.89 -15.42 -2.12
N ASP A 227 13.87 -15.44 -0.80
CA ASP A 227 14.98 -15.08 0.09
C ASP A 227 15.52 -16.26 0.91
N SER A 228 15.27 -17.46 0.43
CA SER A 228 15.80 -18.69 1.03
C SER A 228 17.32 -18.77 0.99
N ASP A 229 17.95 -18.11 0.02
CA ASP A 229 19.40 -17.99 -0.12
C ASP A 229 19.94 -16.58 0.21
N GLU A 230 21.26 -16.45 0.25
CA GLU A 230 21.92 -15.17 0.54
C GLU A 230 21.62 -14.11 -0.53
N ASN A 231 21.63 -14.49 -1.80
CA ASN A 231 21.39 -13.54 -2.89
C ASN A 231 19.97 -12.96 -2.83
N GLY A 232 18.98 -13.78 -2.46
CA GLY A 232 17.62 -13.32 -2.25
C GLY A 232 17.50 -12.36 -1.07
N ARG A 233 18.18 -12.62 0.05
CA ARG A 233 18.23 -11.73 1.20
C ARG A 233 18.92 -10.40 0.87
N LEU A 234 20.03 -10.46 0.14
CA LEU A 234 20.71 -9.24 -0.35
C LEU A 234 19.81 -8.43 -1.29
N LEU A 235 19.09 -9.10 -2.20
CA LEU A 235 18.18 -8.43 -3.13
C LEU A 235 17.08 -7.65 -2.38
N ARG A 236 16.55 -8.16 -1.28
CA ARG A 236 15.61 -7.42 -0.42
C ARG A 236 16.22 -6.11 0.07
N ILE A 237 17.47 -6.11 0.51
CA ILE A 237 18.16 -4.90 0.97
C ILE A 237 18.35 -3.92 -0.20
N TYR A 238 18.74 -4.42 -1.38
CA TYR A 238 18.85 -3.60 -2.59
C TYR A 238 17.52 -2.92 -2.93
N GLN A 239 16.41 -3.65 -2.90
CA GLN A 239 15.08 -3.10 -3.17
C GLN A 239 14.67 -2.04 -2.15
N GLN A 240 14.87 -2.30 -0.87
CA GLN A 240 14.53 -1.36 0.20
C GLN A 240 15.34 -0.07 0.09
N TYR A 241 16.65 -0.17 -0.13
CA TYR A 241 17.49 1.01 -0.30
C TYR A 241 17.17 1.81 -1.56
N PHE A 242 16.93 1.12 -2.68
CA PHE A 242 16.50 1.76 -3.93
C PHE A 242 15.24 2.61 -3.71
N MET A 243 14.25 2.05 -3.06
CA MET A 243 13.00 2.75 -2.73
C MET A 243 13.23 3.98 -1.87
N VAL A 244 13.95 3.84 -0.78
CA VAL A 244 14.11 4.94 0.20
C VAL A 244 15.07 6.01 -0.29
N SER A 245 16.11 5.66 -1.04
CA SER A 245 17.04 6.64 -1.62
C SER A 245 16.35 7.50 -2.68
N ALA A 246 15.62 6.89 -3.59
CA ALA A 246 14.82 7.62 -4.58
C ALA A 246 13.74 8.49 -3.90
N GLY A 247 13.03 7.93 -2.93
CA GLY A 247 12.03 8.65 -2.14
C GLY A 247 12.60 9.82 -1.37
N ALA A 248 13.73 9.65 -0.68
CA ALA A 248 14.38 10.73 0.07
C ALA A 248 14.83 11.87 -0.85
N GLN A 249 15.39 11.56 -2.01
CA GLN A 249 15.78 12.57 -3.01
C GLN A 249 14.58 13.36 -3.51
N LEU A 250 13.46 12.68 -3.82
CA LEU A 250 12.19 13.33 -4.18
C LEU A 250 11.71 14.29 -3.08
N ILE A 251 11.69 13.83 -1.83
CA ILE A 251 11.21 14.62 -0.70
C ILE A 251 12.05 15.89 -0.53
N LEU A 252 13.37 15.78 -0.59
CA LEU A 252 14.25 16.94 -0.48
C LEU A 252 14.05 17.93 -1.64
N ASP A 253 13.94 17.44 -2.87
CA ASP A 253 13.71 18.29 -4.04
C ASP A 253 12.38 19.04 -3.94
N GLU A 254 11.30 18.35 -3.54
CA GLU A 254 9.99 18.99 -3.36
C GLU A 254 9.99 20.02 -2.22
N CYS A 255 10.66 19.73 -1.10
CA CYS A 255 10.76 20.65 0.01
C CYS A 255 11.60 21.89 -0.35
N ILE A 256 12.73 21.71 -1.03
CA ILE A 256 13.56 22.81 -1.51
C ILE A 256 12.77 23.70 -2.51
N ALA A 257 12.02 23.09 -3.41
CA ALA A 257 11.17 23.83 -4.36
C ALA A 257 10.09 24.68 -3.65
N LYS A 258 9.68 24.30 -2.44
CA LYS A 258 8.76 25.09 -1.59
C LYS A 258 9.46 26.15 -0.72
N GLY A 259 10.79 26.27 -0.80
CA GLY A 259 11.57 27.24 -0.03
C GLY A 259 12.11 26.73 1.31
N CYS A 260 12.12 25.42 1.54
CA CYS A 260 12.74 24.82 2.72
C CYS A 260 14.27 25.03 2.71
N ASN A 261 14.84 25.42 3.83
CA ASN A 261 16.29 25.57 4.02
C ASN A 261 16.96 24.28 4.57
N LEU A 262 16.26 23.15 4.58
CA LEU A 262 16.64 21.84 5.09
C LEU A 262 16.74 21.74 6.62
N HIS A 263 17.14 22.77 7.35
CA HIS A 263 17.09 22.82 8.82
C HIS A 263 15.65 22.74 9.33
N ASP A 264 14.71 23.25 8.54
CA ASP A 264 13.28 23.27 8.85
C ASP A 264 12.49 22.16 8.12
N LEU A 265 13.15 21.08 7.71
CA LEU A 265 12.53 19.99 6.93
C LEU A 265 11.25 19.46 7.60
N ALA A 266 11.23 19.32 8.93
CA ALA A 266 10.08 18.85 9.67
C ALA A 266 8.84 19.76 9.57
N ASP A 267 9.00 21.02 9.17
CA ASP A 267 7.89 21.93 8.89
C ASP A 267 7.26 21.71 7.51
N TYR A 268 7.98 21.06 6.62
CA TYR A 268 7.59 20.82 5.22
C TYR A 268 7.20 19.36 4.94
N ALA A 269 7.74 18.42 5.70
CA ALA A 269 7.53 17.00 5.46
C ALA A 269 7.30 16.21 6.73
N VAL A 270 6.43 15.20 6.63
CA VAL A 270 6.35 14.05 7.53
C VAL A 270 6.55 12.80 6.69
N ILE A 271 7.43 11.93 7.12
CA ILE A 271 7.70 10.64 6.51
C ILE A 271 7.11 9.56 7.40
N GLN A 272 6.09 8.85 6.90
CA GLN A 272 5.53 7.70 7.58
C GLN A 272 6.19 6.43 7.06
N ILE A 273 6.89 5.73 7.94
CA ILE A 273 7.58 4.47 7.69
C ILE A 273 6.60 3.33 7.96
N ASN A 274 6.14 2.66 6.89
CA ASN A 274 5.18 1.55 7.01
C ASN A 274 5.91 0.22 7.17
N ASP A 275 5.93 -0.31 8.40
CA ASP A 275 6.77 -1.41 8.84
C ASP A 275 8.27 -1.06 8.75
N THR A 276 9.16 -2.06 8.79
CA THR A 276 10.62 -1.86 8.79
C THR A 276 11.24 -1.80 7.38
N HIS A 277 10.48 -2.10 6.33
CA HIS A 277 11.01 -2.08 4.96
C HIS A 277 11.59 -0.72 4.54
N PRO A 278 10.99 0.43 4.92
CA PRO A 278 11.54 1.74 4.60
C PRO A 278 12.52 2.30 5.66
N THR A 279 12.89 1.56 6.68
CA THR A 279 13.72 2.07 7.80
C THR A 279 14.98 2.80 7.34
N MET A 280 15.64 2.32 6.28
CA MET A 280 16.86 2.94 5.77
C MET A 280 16.67 4.39 5.28
N VAL A 281 15.42 4.89 5.18
CA VAL A 281 15.19 6.31 4.90
C VAL A 281 15.80 7.20 5.98
N ILE A 282 15.88 6.74 7.22
CA ILE A 282 16.48 7.51 8.33
C ILE A 282 17.98 7.75 8.08
N PRO A 283 18.84 6.73 7.99
CA PRO A 283 20.26 6.98 7.71
C PRO A 283 20.49 7.57 6.31
N GLU A 284 19.68 7.25 5.30
CA GLU A 284 19.82 7.84 3.97
C GLU A 284 19.52 9.33 3.96
N LEU A 285 18.47 9.76 4.63
CA LEU A 285 18.13 11.18 4.72
C LEU A 285 19.19 11.96 5.52
N ILE A 286 19.73 11.36 6.58
CA ILE A 286 20.88 11.94 7.33
C ILE A 286 22.06 12.12 6.37
N ARG A 287 22.42 11.09 5.61
CA ARG A 287 23.51 11.14 4.64
C ARG A 287 23.33 12.27 3.62
N LEU A 288 22.13 12.37 3.05
CA LEU A 288 21.80 13.40 2.07
C LEU A 288 21.83 14.82 2.65
N LEU A 289 21.39 14.99 3.89
CA LEU A 289 21.43 16.29 4.58
C LEU A 289 22.89 16.70 4.88
N VAL A 290 23.74 15.76 5.31
CA VAL A 290 25.18 16.02 5.55
C VAL A 290 25.88 16.39 4.25
N GLU A 291 25.60 15.70 3.14
CA GLU A 291 26.11 16.10 1.81
C GLU A 291 25.72 17.52 1.42
N ARG A 292 24.56 17.99 1.90
CA ARG A 292 24.05 19.34 1.62
C ARG A 292 24.46 20.38 2.65
N GLY A 293 25.36 20.02 3.56
CA GLY A 293 26.05 20.96 4.44
C GLY A 293 25.57 21.04 5.88
N LEU A 294 24.60 20.21 6.31
CA LEU A 294 24.27 20.08 7.72
C LEU A 294 25.38 19.29 8.43
N ASP A 295 25.67 19.63 9.70
CA ASP A 295 26.48 18.72 10.50
C ASP A 295 25.70 17.46 10.89
N MET A 296 26.43 16.42 11.32
CA MET A 296 25.83 15.11 11.62
C MET A 296 24.77 15.19 12.73
N ASP A 297 25.05 15.91 13.80
CA ASP A 297 24.14 15.99 14.95
C ASP A 297 22.85 16.74 14.58
N GLU A 298 22.98 17.81 13.82
CA GLU A 298 21.85 18.57 13.31
C GLU A 298 21.01 17.74 12.32
N ALA A 299 21.65 17.02 11.39
CA ALA A 299 20.96 16.15 10.46
C ALA A 299 20.17 15.06 11.19
N ILE A 300 20.75 14.43 12.22
CA ILE A 300 20.06 13.45 13.06
C ILE A 300 18.84 14.07 13.76
N GLU A 301 18.97 15.26 14.31
CA GLU A 301 17.86 15.96 14.97
C GLU A 301 16.71 16.27 13.99
N VAL A 302 17.04 16.81 12.83
CA VAL A 302 16.06 17.11 11.76
C VAL A 302 15.29 15.87 11.33
N VAL A 303 16.00 14.78 11.05
CA VAL A 303 15.38 13.52 10.62
C VAL A 303 14.51 12.93 11.73
N SER A 304 14.95 12.98 12.97
CA SER A 304 14.19 12.48 14.13
C SER A 304 12.86 13.20 14.34
N LYS A 305 12.76 14.45 13.91
CA LYS A 305 11.49 15.23 13.94
C LYS A 305 10.61 15.02 12.70
N THR A 306 11.15 14.39 11.66
CA THR A 306 10.49 14.23 10.37
C THR A 306 9.88 12.86 10.18
N CYS A 307 10.44 11.81 10.79
CA CYS A 307 10.04 10.41 10.58
C CYS A 307 9.15 9.87 11.70
N ALA A 308 8.14 9.09 11.30
CA ALA A 308 7.25 8.34 12.18
C ALA A 308 7.17 6.88 11.70
N TYR A 309 6.99 5.95 12.63
CA TYR A 309 7.04 4.51 12.38
C TYR A 309 5.72 3.82 12.76
N THR A 310 5.21 2.99 11.86
CA THR A 310 4.08 2.08 12.10
C THR A 310 4.60 0.65 12.22
N ASN A 311 4.35 0.01 13.36
CA ASN A 311 4.65 -1.40 13.58
C ASN A 311 3.44 -2.28 13.22
N HIS A 312 3.68 -3.41 12.56
CA HIS A 312 2.64 -4.36 12.15
C HIS A 312 2.72 -5.73 12.82
N THR A 313 3.80 -6.04 13.53
CA THR A 313 4.02 -7.36 14.13
C THR A 313 4.15 -7.31 15.64
N ILE A 314 3.71 -8.41 16.28
CA ILE A 314 3.94 -8.68 17.72
C ILE A 314 4.93 -9.83 17.93
N LEU A 315 5.51 -10.38 16.87
CA LEU A 315 6.45 -11.50 16.97
C LEU A 315 7.88 -10.97 16.87
N ALA A 316 8.68 -11.16 17.93
CA ALA A 316 10.06 -10.70 17.97
C ALA A 316 10.91 -11.24 16.82
N GLU A 317 10.70 -12.50 16.44
CA GLU A 317 11.40 -13.12 15.31
C GLU A 317 11.01 -12.54 13.95
N ALA A 318 9.86 -11.89 13.83
CA ALA A 318 9.40 -11.26 12.61
C ALA A 318 9.86 -9.78 12.49
N LEU A 319 10.46 -9.20 13.53
CA LEU A 319 11.10 -7.89 13.45
C LEU A 319 12.38 -8.01 12.62
N GLU A 320 12.43 -7.26 11.52
CA GLU A 320 13.52 -7.33 10.54
C GLU A 320 14.86 -6.91 11.13
N LYS A 321 15.86 -7.73 10.89
CA LYS A 321 17.25 -7.46 11.28
C LYS A 321 18.21 -8.02 10.22
N TRP A 322 19.31 -7.31 9.99
CA TRP A 322 20.27 -7.65 8.96
C TRP A 322 21.67 -7.77 9.54
N PRO A 323 22.45 -8.80 9.15
CA PRO A 323 23.87 -8.86 9.49
C PRO A 323 24.61 -7.60 8.99
N VAL A 324 25.49 -7.05 9.82
CA VAL A 324 26.29 -5.88 9.44
C VAL A 324 27.03 -6.09 8.11
N TYR A 325 27.55 -7.30 7.85
CA TYR A 325 28.27 -7.57 6.61
C TYR A 325 27.36 -7.50 5.36
N TYR A 326 26.05 -7.75 5.45
CA TYR A 326 25.11 -7.53 4.35
C TYR A 326 24.97 -6.05 4.03
N LEU A 327 24.82 -5.22 5.06
CA LEU A 327 24.69 -3.78 4.86
C LEU A 327 26.00 -3.17 4.35
N LYS A 328 27.15 -3.64 4.84
CA LYS A 328 28.48 -3.23 4.31
C LYS A 328 28.66 -3.61 2.85
N LYS A 329 28.07 -4.72 2.40
CA LYS A 329 28.14 -5.17 1.02
C LYS A 329 27.21 -4.37 0.09
N VAL A 330 25.98 -4.10 0.53
CA VAL A 330 24.95 -3.45 -0.31
C VAL A 330 24.99 -1.93 -0.20
N VAL A 331 25.09 -1.40 1.00
CA VAL A 331 24.99 0.04 1.30
C VAL A 331 26.15 0.50 2.20
N PRO A 332 27.43 0.33 1.76
CA PRO A 332 28.59 0.66 2.58
C PRO A 332 28.57 2.12 3.04
N GLN A 333 27.98 3.04 2.29
CA GLN A 333 27.85 4.45 2.63
C GLN A 333 26.92 4.72 3.82
N LEU A 334 26.00 3.81 4.16
CA LEU A 334 25.11 3.97 5.30
C LEU A 334 25.69 3.42 6.61
N MET A 335 26.58 2.43 6.54
CA MET A 335 27.11 1.79 7.76
C MET A 335 27.79 2.77 8.72
N PRO A 336 28.65 3.72 8.29
CA PRO A 336 29.21 4.70 9.21
C PRO A 336 28.15 5.53 9.94
N ILE A 337 27.05 5.86 9.28
CA ILE A 337 25.94 6.60 9.89
C ILE A 337 25.20 5.71 10.89
N ILE A 338 24.89 4.47 10.54
CA ILE A 338 24.24 3.50 11.44
C ILE A 338 25.12 3.28 12.69
N GLU A 339 26.43 3.18 12.53
CA GLU A 339 27.38 3.06 13.65
C GLU A 339 27.36 4.30 14.55
N VAL A 340 27.28 5.51 14.00
CA VAL A 340 27.09 6.75 14.78
C VAL A 340 25.78 6.74 15.54
N LEU A 341 24.69 6.31 14.92
CA LEU A 341 23.37 6.21 15.56
C LEU A 341 23.41 5.22 16.73
N ASP A 342 24.02 4.05 16.55
CA ASP A 342 24.16 3.04 17.59
C ASP A 342 25.06 3.54 18.75
N ASP A 343 26.19 4.17 18.44
CA ASP A 343 27.11 4.72 19.44
C ASP A 343 26.42 5.78 20.33
N LYS A 344 25.60 6.65 19.75
CA LYS A 344 24.80 7.62 20.52
C LYS A 344 23.78 6.94 21.44
N VAL A 345 23.14 5.86 20.99
CA VAL A 345 22.21 5.05 21.80
C VAL A 345 22.95 4.42 22.98
N ARG A 346 24.11 3.77 22.73
CA ARG A 346 24.92 3.10 23.76
C ARG A 346 25.48 4.05 24.80
N ARG A 347 25.81 5.27 24.42
CA ARG A 347 26.25 6.31 25.38
C ARG A 347 25.11 6.81 26.27
N LYS A 348 23.87 6.74 25.79
CA LYS A 348 22.72 7.27 26.51
C LYS A 348 22.03 6.20 27.38
N TYR A 349 22.04 4.95 26.95
CA TYR A 349 21.32 3.84 27.58
C TYR A 349 22.28 2.66 27.84
N GLU A 350 22.28 2.15 29.08
CA GLU A 350 23.07 0.97 29.47
C GLU A 350 22.40 -0.35 29.04
N ASP A 351 21.10 -0.33 28.74
CA ASP A 351 20.33 -1.49 28.33
C ASP A 351 20.66 -1.89 26.89
N GLU A 352 21.42 -2.99 26.76
CA GLU A 352 21.80 -3.51 25.45
C GLU A 352 20.61 -4.00 24.60
N SER A 353 19.45 -4.28 25.20
CA SER A 353 18.27 -4.72 24.45
C SER A 353 17.69 -3.63 23.55
N VAL A 354 18.08 -2.37 23.76
CA VAL A 354 17.68 -1.23 22.93
C VAL A 354 18.75 -0.79 21.93
N SER A 355 19.91 -1.45 21.91
CA SER A 355 20.97 -1.13 20.94
C SER A 355 20.52 -1.40 19.51
N ILE A 356 21.02 -0.64 18.56
CA ILE A 356 20.74 -0.82 17.13
C ILE A 356 21.54 -2.00 16.59
N ILE A 357 22.83 -2.07 16.89
CA ILE A 357 23.71 -3.18 16.52
C ILE A 357 23.88 -4.08 17.75
N ASP A 358 23.49 -5.33 17.65
CA ASP A 358 23.61 -6.28 18.76
C ASP A 358 24.99 -6.94 18.82
N ARG A 359 25.22 -7.80 19.86
CA ARG A 359 26.47 -8.52 20.08
C ARG A 359 26.84 -9.52 18.98
N ASN A 360 25.90 -9.86 18.10
CA ASN A 360 26.09 -10.77 16.98
C ASN A 360 26.34 -10.01 15.66
N ASP A 361 26.72 -8.75 15.73
CA ASP A 361 26.90 -7.88 14.56
C ASP A 361 25.65 -7.86 13.65
N THR A 362 24.47 -7.71 14.26
CA THR A 362 23.18 -7.66 13.56
C THR A 362 22.49 -6.32 13.83
N VAL A 363 22.05 -5.66 12.77
CA VAL A 363 21.35 -4.38 12.82
C VAL A 363 19.85 -4.62 12.96
N HIS A 364 19.26 -4.10 14.04
CA HIS A 364 17.82 -4.15 14.29
C HIS A 364 17.13 -2.93 13.66
N MET A 365 16.38 -3.15 12.60
CA MET A 365 15.79 -2.06 11.83
C MET A 365 14.76 -1.27 12.64
N ALA A 366 13.85 -1.94 13.34
CA ALA A 366 12.85 -1.27 14.19
C ALA A 366 13.49 -0.38 15.27
N HIS A 367 14.67 -0.74 15.79
CA HIS A 367 15.36 0.05 16.79
C HIS A 367 15.81 1.41 16.24
N ILE A 368 16.21 1.48 14.97
CA ILE A 368 16.51 2.75 14.29
C ILE A 368 15.24 3.61 14.25
N ASP A 369 14.12 3.04 13.84
CA ASP A 369 12.84 3.77 13.71
C ASP A 369 12.37 4.35 15.05
N ILE A 370 12.50 3.58 16.14
CA ILE A 370 12.02 3.98 17.45
C ILE A 370 12.90 5.05 18.06
N HIS A 371 14.24 4.90 17.99
CA HIS A 371 15.16 5.90 18.52
C HIS A 371 15.12 7.22 17.77
N TYR A 372 15.03 7.17 16.44
CA TYR A 372 15.19 8.33 15.55
C TYR A 372 13.92 8.71 14.78
N GLY A 373 12.75 8.28 15.25
CA GLY A 373 11.44 8.76 14.86
C GLY A 373 10.74 9.47 16.02
N PHE A 374 9.76 10.31 15.72
CA PHE A 374 9.01 11.03 16.75
C PHE A 374 7.76 10.28 17.23
N SER A 375 7.31 9.25 16.51
CA SER A 375 6.09 8.50 16.82
C SER A 375 6.24 7.04 16.42
N VAL A 376 5.70 6.17 17.28
CA VAL A 376 5.59 4.72 17.07
C VAL A 376 4.14 4.34 17.28
N ASN A 377 3.46 3.84 16.26
CA ASN A 377 2.09 3.40 16.43
C ASN A 377 1.91 1.91 16.15
N GLY A 378 1.04 1.28 16.96
CA GLY A 378 0.42 0.01 16.63
C GLY A 378 -0.81 0.21 15.74
N VAL A 379 -1.39 -0.89 15.24
CA VAL A 379 -2.45 -0.87 14.22
C VAL A 379 -3.81 -1.35 14.75
N ALA A 380 -3.91 -1.63 16.02
CA ALA A 380 -5.13 -1.92 16.76
C ALA A 380 -4.89 -1.66 18.26
N SER A 381 -5.93 -1.38 19.02
CA SER A 381 -5.82 -1.09 20.46
C SER A 381 -5.08 -2.21 21.19
N LEU A 382 -5.55 -3.46 21.04
CA LEU A 382 -4.89 -4.62 21.65
C LEU A 382 -3.44 -4.80 21.18
N HIS A 383 -3.18 -4.63 19.90
CA HIS A 383 -1.82 -4.71 19.34
C HIS A 383 -0.89 -3.69 19.98
N THR A 384 -1.35 -2.46 20.13
CA THR A 384 -0.57 -1.38 20.74
C THR A 384 -0.27 -1.66 22.22
N GLU A 385 -1.23 -2.19 22.98
CA GLU A 385 -1.00 -2.58 24.37
C GLU A 385 0.01 -3.74 24.47
N ILE A 386 -0.08 -4.74 23.61
CA ILE A 386 0.91 -5.82 23.54
C ILE A 386 2.32 -5.29 23.26
N LEU A 387 2.45 -4.33 22.33
CA LEU A 387 3.75 -3.70 22.05
C LEU A 387 4.32 -3.00 23.29
N LYS A 388 3.49 -2.25 24.03
CA LYS A 388 3.90 -1.56 25.26
C LYS A 388 4.26 -2.50 26.41
N GLU A 389 3.50 -3.56 26.57
CA GLU A 389 3.63 -4.47 27.72
C GLU A 389 4.66 -5.57 27.52
N THR A 390 4.89 -6.01 26.26
CA THR A 390 5.77 -7.14 25.94
C THR A 390 6.86 -6.78 24.93
N GLU A 391 6.57 -6.79 23.64
CA GLU A 391 7.57 -6.80 22.56
C GLU A 391 8.49 -5.57 22.53
N LEU A 392 7.93 -4.39 22.79
CA LEU A 392 8.68 -3.12 22.81
C LEU A 392 8.64 -2.45 24.20
N ASN A 393 8.42 -3.21 25.27
CA ASN A 393 8.33 -2.70 26.63
C ASN A 393 9.59 -1.94 27.06
N ASN A 394 10.78 -2.43 26.68
CA ASN A 394 12.05 -1.78 26.92
C ASN A 394 12.11 -0.38 26.27
N PHE A 395 11.57 -0.21 25.08
CA PHE A 395 11.46 1.09 24.41
C PHE A 395 10.36 1.96 24.99
N TYR A 396 9.22 1.36 25.37
CA TYR A 396 8.12 2.10 26.01
C TYR A 396 8.55 2.74 27.34
N LYS A 397 9.40 2.06 28.11
CA LYS A 397 9.99 2.62 29.33
C LYS A 397 10.86 3.86 29.09
N ILE A 398 11.50 3.93 27.91
CA ILE A 398 12.38 5.05 27.53
C ILE A 398 11.59 6.20 26.89
N TYR A 399 10.63 5.87 26.01
CA TYR A 399 9.89 6.79 25.18
C TYR A 399 8.37 6.60 25.28
N PRO A 400 7.77 6.68 26.48
CA PRO A 400 6.31 6.45 26.61
C PRO A 400 5.49 7.41 25.76
N GLU A 401 5.97 8.62 25.53
CA GLU A 401 5.31 9.66 24.72
C GLU A 401 5.28 9.38 23.22
N LYS A 402 6.15 8.52 22.71
CA LYS A 402 6.16 8.16 21.28
C LYS A 402 5.08 7.14 20.92
N PHE A 403 4.67 6.29 21.87
CA PHE A 403 3.75 5.18 21.61
C PHE A 403 2.30 5.62 21.56
N ASN A 404 1.64 5.27 20.48
CA ASN A 404 0.22 5.57 20.28
C ASN A 404 -0.46 4.50 19.41
N ASN A 405 -1.79 4.52 19.36
CA ASN A 405 -2.57 3.62 18.54
C ASN A 405 -3.21 4.34 17.37
N LYS A 406 -3.14 3.72 16.19
CA LYS A 406 -3.90 4.09 14.99
C LYS A 406 -4.56 2.84 14.46
N THR A 407 -5.80 2.59 14.88
CA THR A 407 -6.57 1.42 14.43
C THR A 407 -6.73 1.43 12.92
N ASN A 408 -6.49 0.27 12.30
CA ASN A 408 -6.71 0.10 10.87
C ASN A 408 -8.17 0.40 10.52
N GLY A 409 -8.37 1.11 9.43
CA GLY A 409 -9.67 1.38 8.86
C GLY A 409 -9.83 0.78 7.48
N ILE A 410 -11.00 1.00 6.89
CA ILE A 410 -11.31 0.60 5.51
C ILE A 410 -11.84 1.79 4.71
N THR A 411 -11.69 1.70 3.40
CA THR A 411 -12.29 2.63 2.45
C THR A 411 -13.74 2.24 2.20
N PHE A 412 -14.71 3.04 2.67
CA PHE A 412 -16.16 2.74 2.48
C PHE A 412 -16.58 2.72 1.01
N ARG A 413 -16.00 3.59 0.16
CA ARG A 413 -16.30 3.62 -1.27
C ARG A 413 -16.09 2.25 -1.90
N ARG A 414 -14.95 1.62 -1.63
CA ARG A 414 -14.64 0.28 -2.16
C ARG A 414 -15.39 -0.83 -1.42
N TRP A 415 -15.28 -0.86 -0.09
CA TRP A 415 -15.69 -2.02 0.72
C TRP A 415 -17.13 -1.97 1.23
N LEU A 416 -17.87 -0.93 0.89
CA LEU A 416 -19.29 -0.79 1.20
C LEU A 416 -20.07 -0.34 -0.03
N LEU A 417 -19.82 0.86 -0.56
CA LEU A 417 -20.62 1.44 -1.65
C LEU A 417 -20.57 0.57 -2.92
N HIS A 418 -19.41 0.06 -3.27
CA HIS A 418 -19.23 -0.79 -4.44
C HIS A 418 -19.60 -2.24 -4.17
N CYS A 419 -19.14 -2.80 -3.05
CA CYS A 419 -19.32 -4.22 -2.74
C CYS A 419 -20.73 -4.58 -2.23
N ASN A 420 -21.47 -3.63 -1.66
CA ASN A 420 -22.80 -3.89 -1.07
C ASN A 420 -23.77 -2.73 -1.31
N PRO A 421 -24.22 -2.52 -2.57
CA PRO A 421 -25.12 -1.42 -2.91
C PRO A 421 -26.44 -1.43 -2.13
N ALA A 422 -27.03 -2.60 -1.89
CA ALA A 422 -28.29 -2.71 -1.16
C ALA A 422 -28.17 -2.27 0.31
N LEU A 423 -27.05 -2.60 0.98
CA LEU A 423 -26.78 -2.09 2.31
C LEU A 423 -26.50 -0.58 2.28
N THR A 424 -25.79 -0.08 1.28
CA THR A 424 -25.53 1.34 1.10
C THR A 424 -26.83 2.14 0.97
N GLU A 425 -27.80 1.66 0.16
CA GLU A 425 -29.10 2.29 -0.01
C GLU A 425 -29.88 2.34 1.31
N LEU A 426 -29.85 1.26 2.09
CA LEU A 426 -30.47 1.23 3.41
C LEU A 426 -29.83 2.25 4.36
N LEU A 427 -28.50 2.36 4.39
CA LEU A 427 -27.80 3.33 5.23
C LEU A 427 -28.12 4.77 4.81
N ASP A 428 -28.10 5.07 3.51
CA ASP A 428 -28.44 6.39 2.97
C ASP A 428 -29.85 6.80 3.37
N GLU A 429 -30.82 5.86 3.34
CA GLU A 429 -32.20 6.08 3.79
C GLU A 429 -32.29 6.38 5.29
N LEU A 430 -31.60 5.62 6.13
CA LEU A 430 -31.72 5.68 7.57
C LEU A 430 -30.97 6.87 8.21
N ILE A 431 -29.77 7.16 7.73
CA ILE A 431 -28.84 8.11 8.38
C ILE A 431 -28.28 9.19 7.45
N GLY A 432 -28.65 9.17 6.16
CA GLY A 432 -28.07 10.07 5.15
C GLY A 432 -26.67 9.68 4.72
N GLU A 433 -26.06 10.49 3.86
CA GLU A 433 -24.81 10.15 3.17
C GLU A 433 -23.51 10.59 3.89
N GLY A 434 -23.63 11.24 5.06
CA GLY A 434 -22.48 11.83 5.76
C GLY A 434 -21.42 10.80 6.17
N TYR A 435 -21.84 9.58 6.51
CA TYR A 435 -20.91 8.49 6.89
C TYR A 435 -19.90 8.12 5.78
N LYS A 436 -20.18 8.46 4.53
CA LYS A 436 -19.27 8.21 3.39
C LYS A 436 -17.95 9.00 3.53
N LYS A 437 -17.95 10.08 4.29
CA LYS A 437 -16.77 10.91 4.63
C LYS A 437 -16.38 10.83 6.09
N ASP A 438 -17.37 10.73 6.98
CA ASP A 438 -17.16 10.68 8.43
C ASP A 438 -17.78 9.41 9.01
N ALA A 439 -16.93 8.43 9.32
CA ALA A 439 -17.36 7.15 9.87
C ALA A 439 -18.08 7.26 11.21
N ALA A 440 -17.87 8.33 12.00
CA ALA A 440 -18.56 8.54 13.26
C ALA A 440 -20.07 8.68 13.08
N GLU A 441 -20.52 9.11 11.91
CA GLU A 441 -21.95 9.21 11.60
C GLU A 441 -22.69 7.85 11.59
N LEU A 442 -21.97 6.73 11.48
CA LEU A 442 -22.56 5.40 11.63
C LEU A 442 -23.16 5.17 13.03
N GLU A 443 -22.74 5.90 14.06
CA GLU A 443 -23.35 5.82 15.38
C GLU A 443 -24.85 6.18 15.38
N LYS A 444 -25.34 6.95 14.40
CA LYS A 444 -26.74 7.24 14.20
C LYS A 444 -27.60 5.98 14.03
N LEU A 445 -27.00 4.88 13.58
CA LEU A 445 -27.67 3.57 13.45
C LEU A 445 -28.13 3.00 14.81
N LEU A 446 -27.56 3.42 15.91
CA LEU A 446 -27.98 3.01 17.26
C LEU A 446 -29.45 3.34 17.52
N ALA A 447 -30.01 4.38 16.86
CA ALA A 447 -31.42 4.71 16.95
C ALA A 447 -32.36 3.60 16.41
N PHE A 448 -31.84 2.73 15.56
CA PHE A 448 -32.60 1.65 14.88
C PHE A 448 -32.26 0.26 15.42
N LYS A 449 -31.48 0.14 16.49
CA LYS A 449 -30.96 -1.16 16.99
C LYS A 449 -32.07 -2.17 17.36
N ASP A 450 -33.26 -1.67 17.77
CA ASP A 450 -34.40 -2.46 18.17
C ASP A 450 -35.60 -2.31 17.18
N ASP A 451 -35.39 -1.71 16.01
CA ASP A 451 -36.41 -1.57 14.98
C ASP A 451 -36.49 -2.87 14.15
N GLU A 452 -37.54 -3.67 14.41
CA GLU A 452 -37.74 -4.98 13.75
C GLU A 452 -37.77 -4.87 12.22
N LYS A 453 -38.34 -3.80 11.65
CA LYS A 453 -38.38 -3.62 10.18
C LYS A 453 -37.00 -3.39 9.58
N VAL A 454 -36.16 -2.64 10.27
CA VAL A 454 -34.78 -2.41 9.85
C VAL A 454 -33.95 -3.70 9.98
N LEU A 455 -34.16 -4.43 11.08
CA LEU A 455 -33.47 -5.73 11.29
C LEU A 455 -33.89 -6.77 10.22
N ASP A 456 -35.18 -6.85 9.89
CA ASP A 456 -35.66 -7.74 8.81
C ASP A 456 -35.04 -7.37 7.46
N ARG A 457 -34.96 -6.08 7.12
CA ARG A 457 -34.32 -5.61 5.88
C ARG A 457 -32.83 -5.98 5.82
N LEU A 458 -32.11 -5.90 6.95
CA LEU A 458 -30.71 -6.35 7.03
C LEU A 458 -30.56 -7.84 6.74
N VAL A 459 -31.48 -8.66 7.29
CA VAL A 459 -31.50 -10.10 7.03
C VAL A 459 -31.78 -10.40 5.56
N GLU A 460 -32.75 -9.72 4.97
CA GLU A 460 -33.09 -9.84 3.54
C GLU A 460 -31.90 -9.48 2.63
N ILE A 461 -31.22 -8.36 2.90
CA ILE A 461 -30.02 -7.93 2.14
C ILE A 461 -28.92 -8.99 2.24
N LYS A 462 -28.66 -9.50 3.44
CA LYS A 462 -27.66 -10.56 3.64
C LYS A 462 -28.03 -11.84 2.89
N HIS A 463 -29.28 -12.23 2.93
CA HIS A 463 -29.77 -13.44 2.23
C HIS A 463 -29.62 -13.29 0.70
N ALA A 464 -30.02 -12.15 0.15
CA ALA A 464 -29.87 -11.87 -1.28
C ALA A 464 -28.41 -11.90 -1.74
N ASN A 465 -27.47 -11.36 -0.93
CA ASN A 465 -26.04 -11.44 -1.21
C ASN A 465 -25.51 -12.89 -1.17
N LYS A 466 -26.03 -13.72 -0.26
CA LYS A 466 -25.68 -15.15 -0.20
C LYS A 466 -26.22 -15.90 -1.44
N GLU A 467 -27.44 -15.63 -1.87
CA GLU A 467 -28.01 -16.20 -3.10
C GLU A 467 -27.16 -15.83 -4.32
N ALA A 468 -26.75 -14.56 -4.43
CA ALA A 468 -25.88 -14.11 -5.51
C ALA A 468 -24.53 -14.84 -5.52
N LEU A 469 -23.92 -15.06 -4.34
CA LEU A 469 -22.69 -15.83 -4.21
C LEU A 469 -22.89 -17.31 -4.57
N CYS A 470 -24.01 -17.93 -4.15
CA CYS A 470 -24.34 -19.30 -4.52
C CYS A 470 -24.44 -19.47 -6.04
N LYS A 471 -25.14 -18.54 -6.71
CA LYS A 471 -25.28 -18.52 -8.16
C LYS A 471 -23.92 -18.38 -8.85
N TYR A 472 -23.07 -17.44 -8.38
CA TYR A 472 -21.72 -17.25 -8.91
C TYR A 472 -20.86 -18.52 -8.80
N LEU A 473 -20.90 -19.21 -7.65
CA LEU A 473 -20.17 -20.47 -7.45
C LEU A 473 -20.68 -21.59 -8.36
N GLU A 474 -21.99 -21.69 -8.58
CA GLU A 474 -22.56 -22.67 -9.52
C GLU A 474 -22.12 -22.38 -10.96
N GLU A 475 -22.20 -21.13 -11.41
CA GLU A 475 -21.87 -20.71 -12.77
C GLU A 475 -20.37 -20.84 -13.08
N THR A 476 -19.49 -20.50 -12.12
CA THR A 476 -18.03 -20.43 -12.36
C THR A 476 -17.29 -21.72 -11.99
N GLN A 477 -17.80 -22.48 -11.04
CA GLN A 477 -17.09 -23.65 -10.48
C GLN A 477 -17.95 -24.93 -10.47
N GLY A 478 -19.22 -24.85 -10.85
CA GLY A 478 -20.13 -26.00 -10.82
C GLY A 478 -20.49 -26.47 -9.41
N VAL A 479 -20.23 -25.65 -8.39
CA VAL A 479 -20.46 -26.00 -6.98
C VAL A 479 -21.79 -25.43 -6.50
N LYS A 480 -22.71 -26.32 -6.05
CA LYS A 480 -23.98 -25.92 -5.46
C LYS A 480 -23.88 -25.80 -3.96
N VAL A 481 -24.23 -24.63 -3.44
CA VAL A 481 -24.29 -24.32 -2.01
C VAL A 481 -25.66 -23.76 -1.68
N SER A 482 -26.23 -24.14 -0.50
CA SER A 482 -27.46 -23.54 -0.03
C SER A 482 -27.24 -22.20 0.64
N PRO A 483 -28.00 -21.14 0.33
CA PRO A 483 -27.89 -19.86 1.00
C PRO A 483 -28.28 -19.92 2.49
N ASP A 484 -28.97 -20.96 2.94
CA ASP A 484 -29.41 -21.16 4.31
C ASP A 484 -28.29 -21.72 5.23
N THR A 485 -27.14 -22.12 4.65
CA THR A 485 -26.00 -22.62 5.42
C THR A 485 -25.15 -21.49 6.00
N ILE A 486 -24.33 -21.80 7.00
CA ILE A 486 -23.30 -20.87 7.50
C ILE A 486 -22.11 -20.88 6.54
N PHE A 487 -21.73 -19.70 6.05
CA PHE A 487 -20.57 -19.57 5.19
C PHE A 487 -19.33 -19.23 6.03
N ASP A 488 -18.35 -20.15 6.03
CA ASP A 488 -17.02 -19.89 6.57
C ASP A 488 -16.03 -19.63 5.42
N ILE A 489 -15.52 -18.41 5.34
CA ILE A 489 -14.68 -17.95 4.24
C ILE A 489 -13.30 -17.61 4.79
N GLN A 490 -12.27 -18.38 4.41
CA GLN A 490 -10.89 -18.23 4.82
C GLN A 490 -10.01 -17.77 3.65
N ILE A 491 -9.93 -16.45 3.46
CA ILE A 491 -9.10 -15.83 2.40
C ILE A 491 -7.85 -15.23 3.05
N LYS A 492 -6.83 -16.06 3.25
CA LYS A 492 -5.58 -15.72 3.95
C LYS A 492 -4.41 -16.47 3.33
N ARG A 493 -3.21 -15.87 3.32
CA ARG A 493 -1.98 -16.63 3.05
C ARG A 493 -1.77 -17.67 4.15
N LEU A 494 -1.20 -18.82 3.80
CA LEU A 494 -0.84 -19.85 4.78
C LEU A 494 0.24 -19.30 5.74
N HIS A 495 -0.03 -19.37 7.03
CA HIS A 495 0.92 -18.98 8.06
C HIS A 495 0.51 -19.54 9.42
N GLU A 496 1.48 -19.95 10.23
CA GLU A 496 1.22 -20.54 11.55
C GLU A 496 0.39 -19.64 12.46
N TYR A 497 0.72 -18.32 12.56
CA TYR A 497 0.00 -17.41 13.44
C TYR A 497 -1.47 -17.18 13.01
N LYS A 498 -1.85 -17.48 11.77
CA LYS A 498 -3.24 -17.38 11.29
C LYS A 498 -4.11 -18.56 11.72
N ARG A 499 -3.51 -19.62 12.25
CA ARG A 499 -4.20 -20.78 12.86
C ARG A 499 -5.20 -21.45 11.92
N GLN A 500 -4.92 -21.52 10.63
CA GLN A 500 -5.81 -22.16 9.64
C GLN A 500 -6.00 -23.64 9.93
N GLN A 501 -4.95 -24.33 10.36
CA GLN A 501 -5.06 -25.75 10.77
C GLN A 501 -6.00 -25.93 11.95
N LEU A 502 -5.95 -25.05 12.94
CA LEU A 502 -6.86 -25.08 14.09
C LEU A 502 -8.31 -24.86 13.65
N ASN A 503 -8.55 -23.94 12.70
CA ASN A 503 -9.87 -23.74 12.12
C ASN A 503 -10.38 -24.98 11.36
N ALA A 504 -9.52 -25.63 10.59
CA ALA A 504 -9.87 -26.87 9.88
C ALA A 504 -10.24 -28.00 10.86
N LEU A 505 -9.51 -28.14 11.96
CA LEU A 505 -9.83 -29.11 13.03
C LEU A 505 -11.17 -28.77 13.70
N TYR A 506 -11.44 -27.50 13.93
CA TYR A 506 -12.71 -27.07 14.51
C TYR A 506 -13.91 -27.36 13.58
N LEU A 507 -13.77 -27.09 12.30
CA LEU A 507 -14.79 -27.44 11.32
C LEU A 507 -15.02 -28.96 11.25
N SER A 508 -13.98 -29.76 11.31
CA SER A 508 -14.07 -31.22 11.37
C SER A 508 -14.81 -31.70 12.64
N LEU A 509 -14.57 -31.04 13.77
CA LEU A 509 -15.27 -31.35 15.03
C LEU A 509 -16.76 -31.01 14.95
N ILE A 510 -17.13 -29.89 14.33
CA ILE A 510 -18.53 -29.52 14.13
C ILE A 510 -19.25 -30.53 13.22
N HIS A 511 -18.59 -30.95 12.14
CA HIS A 511 -19.14 -31.90 11.16
C HIS A 511 -19.36 -33.28 11.79
#